data_2b485bd622a2bbba3dda11d86974a2d2
#
_entry.id   2b485bd622a2bbba3dda11d86974a2d2
#
_cell.length_a   1.000
_cell.length_b   1.000
_cell.length_c   1.000
_cell.angle_alpha   90.00
_cell.angle_beta   90.00
_cell.angle_gamma   90.00
#
_symmetry.space_group_name_H-M   'P 1'
#
loop_
_entity.id
_entity.type
_entity.pdbx_description
1 polymer ?
#
loop_
_entity_poly.entity_id
_entity_poly.type
_entity_poly.pdbx_seq_one_letter_code
_entity_poly.pdbx_strand_id
1 'polypeptide(L)'
;QFNWHICGQEKIIDFLQSAILNDRVAHGYLFVGPANLGKYAVAKEFIGSILCQGQPGPMPCGECFHCRQFKNGLHPDVYIVERIIDDKTGKLKKDIAIDQIRDLKSRLQQATFLNSYKIAIIPEAQYFNKNTANALLKILEEPTNKTVIILIADDANKLPQTIISRCQVLKFLPVAAKKINDYLMGLDGFSGFDGSEAKLLARLSQGKPGRAISFLQNRQLKEKYLGDINNFFKLTKADFSARFKTIEEIIDWHKDDTVNIKQINNLFDNWQSILRDILLVKSENEPLVANINFFEAINKNKELFSFNKIQAILAGINQARTYLKQNINTKSVLENLIINL
;
A
#
# COMPACT_ATOMS: atom_id res chain seq x y z
N GLN A 1 1.88 -9.45 27.17
CA GLN A 1 1.87 -8.05 26.71
C GLN A 1 2.47 -7.96 25.32
N PHE A 2 1.97 -7.05 24.48
CA PHE A 2 2.49 -6.83 23.12
C PHE A 2 3.14 -5.44 23.00
N ASN A 3 4.15 -5.34 22.16
CA ASN A 3 4.89 -4.11 21.88
C ASN A 3 4.84 -3.80 20.36
N TRP A 4 3.63 -3.58 19.83
CA TRP A 4 3.44 -3.30 18.41
C TRP A 4 3.39 -1.79 18.18
N HIS A 5 4.35 -1.30 17.40
CA HIS A 5 4.44 0.12 17.03
C HIS A 5 3.66 0.41 15.74
N ILE A 6 2.33 0.30 15.79
CA ILE A 6 1.45 0.44 14.63
C ILE A 6 0.51 1.64 14.83
N CYS A 7 0.33 2.41 13.77
CA CYS A 7 -0.63 3.51 13.74
C CYS A 7 -2.02 3.03 13.31
N GLY A 8 -2.99 3.09 14.22
CA GLY A 8 -4.37 2.68 13.93
C GLY A 8 -4.56 1.17 13.80
N GLN A 9 -5.66 0.74 13.20
CA GLN A 9 -6.04 -0.67 12.98
C GLN A 9 -6.29 -1.47 14.28
N GLU A 10 -6.72 -0.83 15.34
CA GLU A 10 -6.82 -1.40 16.69
C GLU A 10 -7.61 -2.72 16.68
N LYS A 11 -8.76 -2.78 16.02
CA LYS A 11 -9.57 -4.01 15.94
C LYS A 11 -8.85 -5.20 15.31
N ILE A 12 -7.99 -4.94 14.31
CA ILE A 12 -7.17 -5.97 13.67
C ILE A 12 -6.06 -6.40 14.61
N ILE A 13 -5.42 -5.45 15.27
CA ILE A 13 -4.35 -5.71 16.24
C ILE A 13 -4.89 -6.56 17.39
N ASP A 14 -6.00 -6.14 18.01
CA ASP A 14 -6.64 -6.86 19.13
C ASP A 14 -7.01 -8.30 18.72
N PHE A 15 -7.56 -8.47 17.52
CA PHE A 15 -7.90 -9.78 16.96
C PHE A 15 -6.66 -10.68 16.82
N LEU A 16 -5.58 -10.17 16.23
CA LEU A 16 -4.35 -10.94 16.01
C LEU A 16 -3.64 -11.26 17.33
N GLN A 17 -3.59 -10.31 18.26
CA GLN A 17 -3.03 -10.53 19.60
C GLN A 17 -3.83 -11.56 20.38
N SER A 18 -5.16 -11.51 20.32
CA SER A 18 -6.04 -12.50 20.94
C SER A 18 -5.84 -13.89 20.34
N ALA A 19 -5.61 -13.98 19.02
CA ALA A 19 -5.32 -15.26 18.35
C ALA A 19 -4.03 -15.89 18.87
N ILE A 20 -2.98 -15.08 19.12
CA ILE A 20 -1.72 -15.57 19.69
C ILE A 20 -1.93 -16.04 21.15
N LEU A 21 -2.58 -15.21 21.99
CA LEU A 21 -2.75 -15.51 23.40
C LEU A 21 -3.58 -16.77 23.66
N ASN A 22 -4.54 -17.05 22.78
CA ASN A 22 -5.43 -18.21 22.89
C ASN A 22 -4.97 -19.44 22.10
N ASP A 23 -3.76 -19.40 21.51
CA ASP A 23 -3.24 -20.45 20.63
C ASP A 23 -4.20 -20.83 19.48
N ARG A 24 -4.87 -19.79 18.90
CA ARG A 24 -5.85 -19.92 17.81
C ARG A 24 -5.40 -19.21 16.55
N VAL A 25 -4.10 -19.27 16.27
CA VAL A 25 -3.53 -18.72 15.04
C VAL A 25 -4.02 -19.52 13.85
N ALA A 26 -4.72 -18.85 12.91
CA ALA A 26 -5.20 -19.47 11.69
C ALA A 26 -4.03 -19.77 10.73
N HIS A 27 -4.21 -20.78 9.87
CA HIS A 27 -3.21 -21.13 8.87
C HIS A 27 -3.14 -20.15 7.69
N GLY A 28 -4.21 -19.38 7.42
CA GLY A 28 -4.28 -18.45 6.30
C GLY A 28 -4.91 -17.12 6.69
N TYR A 29 -4.23 -16.03 6.40
CA TYR A 29 -4.73 -14.66 6.57
C TYR A 29 -4.68 -13.92 5.24
N LEU A 30 -5.68 -13.06 5.01
CA LEU A 30 -5.72 -12.14 3.88
C LEU A 30 -5.90 -10.71 4.39
N PHE A 31 -4.83 -9.91 4.32
CA PHE A 31 -4.83 -8.49 4.68
C PHE A 31 -5.19 -7.66 3.46
N VAL A 32 -6.34 -7.00 3.48
CA VAL A 32 -6.91 -6.27 2.34
C VAL A 32 -7.08 -4.80 2.66
N GLY A 33 -6.82 -3.97 1.69
CA GLY A 33 -7.06 -2.52 1.74
C GLY A 33 -6.03 -1.73 0.94
N PRO A 34 -6.27 -0.46 0.66
CA PRO A 34 -5.36 0.40 -0.09
C PRO A 34 -3.91 0.32 0.37
N ALA A 35 -2.97 0.66 -0.52
CA ALA A 35 -1.56 0.74 -0.18
C ALA A 35 -1.31 1.75 0.97
N ASN A 36 -0.21 1.55 1.69
CA ASN A 36 0.25 2.45 2.77
C ASN A 36 -0.65 2.50 4.03
N LEU A 37 -1.56 1.54 4.24
CA LEU A 37 -2.36 1.41 5.47
C LEU A 37 -1.67 0.63 6.60
N GLY A 38 -0.42 0.20 6.41
CA GLY A 38 0.34 -0.53 7.42
C GLY A 38 0.15 -2.05 7.38
N LYS A 39 -0.48 -2.63 6.34
CA LYS A 39 -0.71 -4.09 6.21
C LYS A 39 0.56 -4.91 6.45
N TYR A 40 1.65 -4.56 5.78
CA TYR A 40 2.92 -5.27 5.91
C TYR A 40 3.58 -5.05 7.29
N ALA A 41 3.43 -3.85 7.87
CA ALA A 41 3.93 -3.57 9.22
C ALA A 41 3.21 -4.43 10.26
N VAL A 42 1.86 -4.51 10.20
CA VAL A 42 1.07 -5.39 11.07
C VAL A 42 1.46 -6.86 10.88
N ALA A 43 1.68 -7.30 9.62
CA ALA A 43 2.15 -8.65 9.35
C ALA A 43 3.50 -8.94 10.02
N LYS A 44 4.44 -8.00 9.97
CA LYS A 44 5.74 -8.14 10.63
C LYS A 44 5.63 -8.26 12.16
N GLU A 45 4.83 -7.40 12.79
CA GLU A 45 4.61 -7.46 14.24
C GLU A 45 3.93 -8.78 14.66
N PHE A 46 2.94 -9.21 13.90
CA PHE A 46 2.25 -10.48 14.12
C PHE A 46 3.20 -11.68 14.01
N ILE A 47 4.00 -11.74 12.95
CA ILE A 47 5.00 -12.79 12.73
C ILE A 47 6.06 -12.78 13.81
N GLY A 48 6.61 -11.60 14.11
CA GLY A 48 7.61 -11.45 15.17
C GLY A 48 7.09 -11.96 16.52
N SER A 49 5.80 -11.72 16.80
CA SER A 49 5.15 -12.20 18.02
C SER A 49 4.94 -13.71 18.03
N ILE A 50 4.54 -14.33 16.91
CA ILE A 50 4.37 -15.78 16.78
C ILE A 50 5.72 -16.52 16.95
N LEU A 51 6.79 -15.95 16.41
CA LEU A 51 8.13 -16.55 16.47
C LEU A 51 8.84 -16.28 17.80
N CYS A 52 8.40 -15.32 18.59
CA CYS A 52 9.07 -14.86 19.79
C CYS A 52 9.10 -15.94 20.87
N GLN A 53 10.29 -16.25 21.38
CA GLN A 53 10.51 -17.15 22.52
C GLN A 53 11.05 -16.44 23.76
N GLY A 54 11.11 -15.10 23.75
CA GLY A 54 11.58 -14.30 24.89
C GLY A 54 10.48 -14.09 25.92
N GLN A 55 10.22 -15.08 26.76
CA GLN A 55 9.25 -15.02 27.85
C GLN A 55 9.99 -15.01 29.22
N PRO A 56 9.49 -14.32 30.25
CA PRO A 56 8.35 -13.40 30.25
C PRO A 56 8.73 -11.99 29.74
N GLY A 57 7.85 -11.39 28.91
CA GLY A 57 8.09 -10.04 28.37
C GLY A 57 7.11 -9.67 27.25
N PRO A 58 7.23 -8.46 26.72
CA PRO A 58 6.42 -8.03 25.59
C PRO A 58 6.80 -8.78 24.30
N MET A 59 5.83 -9.06 23.45
CA MET A 59 6.02 -9.74 22.15
C MET A 59 5.77 -8.78 20.99
N PRO A 60 6.66 -8.77 19.97
CA PRO A 60 7.98 -9.42 19.93
C PRO A 60 8.98 -8.76 20.89
N CYS A 61 9.84 -9.53 21.55
CA CYS A 61 10.80 -8.97 22.50
C CYS A 61 11.98 -8.23 21.84
N GLY A 62 12.23 -8.46 20.55
CA GLY A 62 13.34 -7.84 19.81
C GLY A 62 14.73 -8.45 20.04
N GLU A 63 14.94 -9.18 21.13
CA GLU A 63 16.26 -9.62 21.63
C GLU A 63 16.53 -11.11 21.49
N CYS A 64 15.50 -11.99 21.56
CA CYS A 64 15.70 -13.43 21.42
C CYS A 64 16.23 -13.78 20.04
N PHE A 65 16.76 -14.99 19.90
CA PHE A 65 17.34 -15.47 18.64
C PHE A 65 16.36 -15.33 17.47
N HIS A 66 15.09 -15.75 17.63
CA HIS A 66 14.07 -15.67 16.59
C HIS A 66 13.75 -14.22 16.19
N CYS A 67 13.59 -13.32 17.17
CA CYS A 67 13.33 -11.91 16.87
C CYS A 67 14.48 -11.26 16.12
N ARG A 68 15.73 -11.52 16.50
CA ARG A 68 16.92 -11.00 15.80
C ARG A 68 17.03 -11.55 14.39
N GLN A 69 16.87 -12.87 14.21
CA GLN A 69 16.92 -13.48 12.86
C GLN A 69 15.80 -12.92 11.96
N PHE A 70 14.58 -12.78 12.50
CA PHE A 70 13.46 -12.24 11.73
C PHE A 70 13.68 -10.76 11.36
N LYS A 71 14.13 -9.93 12.30
CA LYS A 71 14.44 -8.52 12.05
C LYS A 71 15.49 -8.33 10.95
N ASN A 72 16.48 -9.20 10.90
CA ASN A 72 17.55 -9.19 9.90
C ASN A 72 17.14 -9.86 8.57
N GLY A 73 15.93 -10.40 8.43
CA GLY A 73 15.47 -11.13 7.24
C GLY A 73 16.13 -12.50 7.02
N LEU A 74 16.74 -13.06 8.08
CA LEU A 74 17.52 -14.29 8.02
C LEU A 74 16.85 -15.49 8.71
N HIS A 75 15.59 -15.37 9.14
CA HIS A 75 14.90 -16.47 9.81
C HIS A 75 14.59 -17.61 8.83
N PRO A 76 15.11 -18.84 9.06
CA PRO A 76 15.06 -19.92 8.07
C PRO A 76 13.65 -20.47 7.80
N ASP A 77 12.73 -20.30 8.75
CA ASP A 77 11.34 -20.75 8.64
C ASP A 77 10.37 -19.62 8.17
N VAL A 78 10.90 -18.48 7.69
CA VAL A 78 10.12 -17.37 7.14
C VAL A 78 10.43 -17.18 5.66
N TYR A 79 9.40 -17.24 4.83
CA TYR A 79 9.50 -17.17 3.37
C TYR A 79 8.73 -15.96 2.86
N ILE A 80 9.39 -15.10 2.09
CA ILE A 80 8.75 -13.95 1.43
C ILE A 80 8.68 -14.27 -0.06
N VAL A 81 7.47 -14.24 -0.64
CA VAL A 81 7.25 -14.50 -2.06
C VAL A 81 6.78 -13.22 -2.72
N GLU A 82 7.67 -12.62 -3.49
CA GLU A 82 7.44 -11.37 -4.22
C GLU A 82 7.63 -11.60 -5.72
N ARG A 83 7.13 -10.68 -6.54
CA ARG A 83 7.43 -10.70 -7.97
C ARG A 83 8.93 -10.54 -8.18
N ILE A 84 9.49 -11.36 -9.06
CA ILE A 84 10.92 -11.35 -9.38
C ILE A 84 11.21 -10.49 -10.61
N ILE A 85 12.43 -9.99 -10.69
CA ILE A 85 12.95 -9.34 -11.90
C ILE A 85 13.22 -10.44 -12.94
N ASP A 86 12.84 -10.20 -14.18
CA ASP A 86 13.13 -11.09 -15.30
C ASP A 86 14.59 -10.89 -15.73
N ASP A 87 15.38 -11.95 -15.69
CA ASP A 87 16.82 -11.91 -15.94
C ASP A 87 17.17 -11.46 -17.37
N LYS A 88 16.27 -11.66 -18.35
CA LYS A 88 16.49 -11.30 -19.75
C LYS A 88 16.17 -9.85 -20.05
N THR A 89 15.13 -9.31 -19.39
CA THR A 89 14.63 -7.98 -19.69
C THR A 89 15.00 -6.94 -18.63
N GLY A 90 15.47 -7.38 -17.44
CA GLY A 90 15.72 -6.51 -16.29
C GLY A 90 14.44 -5.90 -15.70
N LYS A 91 13.25 -6.33 -16.15
CA LYS A 91 11.96 -5.78 -15.73
C LYS A 91 11.30 -6.64 -14.67
N LEU A 92 10.54 -6.00 -13.77
CA LEU A 92 9.71 -6.72 -12.80
C LEU A 92 8.64 -7.53 -13.53
N LYS A 93 8.57 -8.86 -13.27
CA LYS A 93 7.53 -9.71 -13.88
C LYS A 93 6.14 -9.22 -13.51
N LYS A 94 5.19 -9.37 -14.42
CA LYS A 94 3.81 -8.93 -14.24
C LYS A 94 3.12 -9.70 -13.11
N ASP A 95 3.38 -11.00 -13.03
CA ASP A 95 2.74 -11.93 -12.10
C ASP A 95 3.78 -12.62 -11.22
N ILE A 96 3.32 -13.13 -10.08
CA ILE A 96 4.08 -14.08 -9.27
C ILE A 96 4.11 -15.42 -10.00
N ALA A 97 5.30 -15.96 -10.24
CA ALA A 97 5.47 -17.19 -11.01
C ALA A 97 4.96 -18.42 -10.24
N ILE A 98 4.37 -19.37 -10.95
CA ILE A 98 3.87 -20.62 -10.35
C ILE A 98 4.97 -21.41 -9.64
N ASP A 99 6.20 -21.38 -10.18
CA ASP A 99 7.33 -22.12 -9.63
C ASP A 99 7.75 -21.57 -8.26
N GLN A 100 7.55 -20.27 -7.99
CA GLN A 100 7.77 -19.71 -6.66
C GLN A 100 6.81 -20.32 -5.62
N ILE A 101 5.54 -20.57 -6.00
CA ILE A 101 4.56 -21.19 -5.10
C ILE A 101 4.82 -22.71 -4.96
N ARG A 102 5.33 -23.37 -6.00
CA ARG A 102 5.75 -24.78 -5.91
C ARG A 102 6.95 -24.95 -4.99
N ASP A 103 7.94 -24.07 -5.10
CA ASP A 103 9.09 -24.03 -4.19
C ASP A 103 8.64 -23.74 -2.75
N LEU A 104 7.79 -22.75 -2.56
CA LEU A 104 7.18 -22.45 -1.26
C LEU A 104 6.51 -23.70 -0.67
N LYS A 105 5.68 -24.42 -1.46
CA LYS A 105 5.03 -25.66 -1.03
C LYS A 105 6.04 -26.68 -0.53
N SER A 106 7.09 -26.93 -1.32
CA SER A 106 8.14 -27.88 -0.95
C SER A 106 8.80 -27.50 0.38
N ARG A 107 9.14 -26.22 0.58
CA ARG A 107 9.73 -25.72 1.83
C ARG A 107 8.78 -25.85 3.03
N LEU A 108 7.50 -25.53 2.84
CA LEU A 108 6.50 -25.65 3.90
C LEU A 108 6.22 -27.11 4.31
N GLN A 109 6.48 -28.08 3.43
CA GLN A 109 6.36 -29.51 3.72
C GLN A 109 7.56 -30.09 4.52
N GLN A 110 8.70 -29.41 4.51
CA GLN A 110 9.87 -29.85 5.29
C GLN A 110 9.65 -29.64 6.79
N ALA A 111 10.45 -30.26 7.63
CA ALA A 111 10.48 -29.95 9.05
C ALA A 111 10.95 -28.51 9.30
N THR A 112 10.53 -27.90 10.41
CA THR A 112 11.04 -26.58 10.82
C THR A 112 12.50 -26.67 11.23
N PHE A 113 13.29 -25.68 10.88
CA PHE A 113 14.71 -25.63 11.27
C PHE A 113 14.87 -25.31 12.77
N LEU A 114 13.95 -24.49 13.30
CA LEU A 114 14.06 -23.94 14.67
C LEU A 114 12.89 -24.38 15.57
N ASN A 115 12.18 -25.45 15.24
CA ASN A 115 11.00 -25.92 15.97
C ASN A 115 9.95 -24.83 16.20
N SER A 116 9.85 -23.89 15.27
CA SER A 116 8.95 -22.74 15.32
C SER A 116 7.79 -22.88 14.32
N TYR A 117 7.03 -21.82 14.11
CA TYR A 117 6.09 -21.74 13.00
C TYR A 117 6.82 -21.58 11.67
N LYS A 118 6.31 -22.20 10.60
CA LYS A 118 6.66 -21.90 9.21
C LYS A 118 5.75 -20.81 8.70
N ILE A 119 6.31 -19.73 8.20
CA ILE A 119 5.55 -18.54 7.83
C ILE A 119 5.85 -18.18 6.38
N ALA A 120 4.79 -17.97 5.61
CA ALA A 120 4.88 -17.43 4.26
C ALA A 120 4.19 -16.05 4.20
N ILE A 121 4.87 -15.05 3.68
CA ILE A 121 4.30 -13.73 3.38
C ILE A 121 4.29 -13.55 1.88
N ILE A 122 3.14 -13.15 1.34
CA ILE A 122 2.99 -12.81 -0.08
C ILE A 122 2.45 -11.38 -0.17
N PRO A 123 3.34 -10.36 -0.29
CA PRO A 123 2.98 -8.95 -0.13
C PRO A 123 2.10 -8.38 -1.24
N GLU A 124 2.08 -9.02 -2.41
CA GLU A 124 1.36 -8.53 -3.59
C GLU A 124 0.48 -9.63 -4.20
N ALA A 125 -0.35 -10.26 -3.38
CA ALA A 125 -1.18 -11.40 -3.80
C ALA A 125 -2.15 -11.08 -4.96
N GLN A 126 -2.48 -9.81 -5.19
CA GLN A 126 -3.28 -9.38 -6.34
C GLN A 126 -2.61 -9.64 -7.71
N TYR A 127 -1.34 -9.99 -7.73
CA TYR A 127 -0.60 -10.38 -8.95
C TYR A 127 -0.51 -11.90 -9.15
N PHE A 128 -1.39 -12.67 -8.53
CA PHE A 128 -1.56 -14.06 -8.88
C PHE A 128 -2.23 -14.20 -10.24
N ASN A 129 -1.64 -15.01 -11.12
CA ASN A 129 -2.37 -15.54 -12.25
C ASN A 129 -3.16 -16.79 -11.83
N LYS A 130 -4.02 -17.30 -12.72
CA LYS A 130 -4.88 -18.45 -12.44
C LYS A 130 -4.10 -19.70 -11.96
N ASN A 131 -2.96 -19.96 -12.58
CA ASN A 131 -2.15 -21.14 -12.24
C ASN A 131 -1.47 -21.00 -10.89
N THR A 132 -0.94 -19.83 -10.58
CA THR A 132 -0.32 -19.50 -9.30
C THR A 132 -1.34 -19.57 -8.16
N ALA A 133 -2.54 -19.01 -8.39
CA ALA A 133 -3.64 -19.09 -7.44
C ALA A 133 -4.06 -20.55 -7.14
N ASN A 134 -4.21 -21.38 -8.18
CA ASN A 134 -4.55 -22.79 -8.03
C ASN A 134 -3.45 -23.61 -7.30
N ALA A 135 -2.19 -23.28 -7.52
CA ALA A 135 -1.09 -23.92 -6.80
C ALA A 135 -1.12 -23.59 -5.30
N LEU A 136 -1.48 -22.34 -4.94
CA LEU A 136 -1.62 -21.89 -3.55
C LEU A 136 -2.81 -22.55 -2.84
N LEU A 137 -3.92 -22.80 -3.54
CA LEU A 137 -5.09 -23.46 -2.95
C LEU A 137 -4.74 -24.79 -2.29
N LYS A 138 -3.87 -25.60 -2.92
CA LYS A 138 -3.42 -26.89 -2.35
C LYS A 138 -2.71 -26.73 -1.01
N ILE A 139 -2.03 -25.60 -0.77
CA ILE A 139 -1.35 -25.33 0.50
C ILE A 139 -2.36 -24.84 1.55
N LEU A 140 -3.36 -24.05 1.12
CA LEU A 140 -4.40 -23.55 2.01
C LEU A 140 -5.43 -24.62 2.42
N GLU A 141 -5.64 -25.65 1.58
CA GLU A 141 -6.56 -26.77 1.86
C GLU A 141 -5.94 -27.78 2.82
N GLU A 142 -4.66 -28.07 2.66
CA GLU A 142 -3.92 -29.05 3.45
C GLU A 142 -2.70 -28.39 4.11
N PRO A 143 -2.91 -27.47 5.06
CA PRO A 143 -1.79 -26.82 5.72
C PRO A 143 -1.01 -27.81 6.59
N THR A 144 0.31 -27.74 6.50
CA THR A 144 1.16 -28.48 7.43
C THR A 144 1.08 -27.87 8.83
N ASN A 145 1.34 -28.68 9.86
CA ASN A 145 1.27 -28.21 11.24
C ASN A 145 2.14 -26.97 11.48
N LYS A 146 1.66 -26.05 12.29
CA LYS A 146 2.33 -24.76 12.61
C LYS A 146 2.71 -23.94 11.37
N THR A 147 1.88 -23.94 10.33
CA THR A 147 2.10 -23.13 9.13
C THR A 147 1.13 -21.94 9.12
N VAL A 148 1.66 -20.74 8.84
CA VAL A 148 0.88 -19.51 8.69
C VAL A 148 1.22 -18.87 7.34
N ILE A 149 0.19 -18.61 6.55
CA ILE A 149 0.30 -17.92 5.24
C ILE A 149 -0.40 -16.58 5.34
N ILE A 150 0.33 -15.51 5.07
CA ILE A 150 -0.20 -14.14 5.09
C ILE A 150 -0.17 -13.58 3.68
N LEU A 151 -1.35 -13.44 3.10
CA LEU A 151 -1.56 -12.78 1.82
C LEU A 151 -1.85 -11.30 2.06
N ILE A 152 -1.20 -10.42 1.32
CA ILE A 152 -1.47 -8.99 1.36
C ILE A 152 -1.93 -8.55 -0.02
N ALA A 153 -3.08 -7.89 -0.10
CA ALA A 153 -3.63 -7.37 -1.35
C ALA A 153 -4.22 -5.98 -1.17
N ASP A 154 -4.25 -5.21 -2.26
CA ASP A 154 -4.90 -3.89 -2.25
C ASP A 154 -6.42 -4.00 -2.36
N ASP A 155 -6.91 -5.05 -3.03
CA ASP A 155 -8.33 -5.30 -3.28
C ASP A 155 -8.60 -6.81 -3.30
N ALA A 156 -9.56 -7.26 -2.49
CA ALA A 156 -9.97 -8.67 -2.44
C ALA A 156 -10.56 -9.16 -3.77
N ASN A 157 -11.25 -8.29 -4.52
CA ASN A 157 -11.88 -8.66 -5.79
C ASN A 157 -10.88 -9.09 -6.88
N LYS A 158 -9.59 -8.81 -6.67
CA LYS A 158 -8.52 -9.27 -7.58
C LYS A 158 -8.08 -10.70 -7.31
N LEU A 159 -8.56 -11.30 -6.24
CA LEU A 159 -8.25 -12.68 -5.86
C LEU A 159 -9.42 -13.62 -6.14
N PRO A 160 -9.16 -14.88 -6.51
CA PRO A 160 -10.21 -15.88 -6.64
C PRO A 160 -10.97 -16.08 -5.32
N GLN A 161 -12.30 -16.21 -5.41
CA GLN A 161 -13.15 -16.43 -4.24
C GLN A 161 -12.74 -17.69 -3.45
N THR A 162 -12.17 -18.68 -4.13
CA THR A 162 -11.64 -19.90 -3.54
C THR A 162 -10.47 -19.67 -2.58
N ILE A 163 -9.60 -18.67 -2.82
CA ILE A 163 -8.56 -18.25 -1.88
C ILE A 163 -9.17 -17.49 -0.71
N ILE A 164 -10.08 -16.54 -1.01
CA ILE A 164 -10.71 -15.69 0.01
C ILE A 164 -11.44 -16.54 1.05
N SER A 165 -12.18 -17.58 0.61
CA SER A 165 -12.95 -18.45 1.50
C SER A 165 -12.12 -19.33 2.45
N ARG A 166 -10.80 -19.46 2.19
CA ARG A 166 -9.86 -20.25 3.00
C ARG A 166 -8.95 -19.40 3.88
N CYS A 167 -9.13 -18.09 3.84
CA CYS A 167 -8.34 -17.15 4.62
C CYS A 167 -9.20 -16.36 5.60
N GLN A 168 -8.63 -16.06 6.76
CA GLN A 168 -9.19 -15.05 7.67
C GLN A 168 -8.96 -13.67 7.05
N VAL A 169 -10.03 -13.03 6.57
CA VAL A 169 -9.96 -11.74 5.88
C VAL A 169 -9.96 -10.60 6.88
N LEU A 170 -8.91 -9.77 6.86
CA LEU A 170 -8.74 -8.58 7.68
C LEU A 170 -8.73 -7.33 6.79
N LYS A 171 -9.77 -6.49 6.92
CA LYS A 171 -9.93 -5.28 6.10
C LYS A 171 -9.32 -4.07 6.77
N PHE A 172 -8.23 -3.58 6.21
CA PHE A 172 -7.55 -2.36 6.67
C PHE A 172 -8.29 -1.12 6.16
N LEU A 173 -8.54 -0.20 7.05
CA LEU A 173 -9.27 1.05 6.77
C LEU A 173 -8.36 2.27 6.95
N PRO A 174 -8.69 3.40 6.28
CA PRO A 174 -8.00 4.66 6.53
C PRO A 174 -8.06 5.06 8.01
N VAL A 175 -6.95 5.61 8.51
CA VAL A 175 -6.77 6.03 9.90
C VAL A 175 -7.08 7.53 10.02
N ALA A 176 -7.73 7.94 11.11
CA ALA A 176 -8.00 9.36 11.36
C ALA A 176 -6.71 10.19 11.40
N ALA A 177 -6.72 11.38 10.79
CA ALA A 177 -5.56 12.26 10.72
C ALA A 177 -4.98 12.59 12.11
N LYS A 178 -5.84 12.74 13.12
CA LYS A 178 -5.39 12.95 14.52
C LYS A 178 -4.52 11.80 15.01
N LYS A 179 -4.92 10.55 14.81
CA LYS A 179 -4.14 9.37 15.21
C LYS A 179 -2.79 9.29 14.48
N ILE A 180 -2.78 9.66 13.18
CA ILE A 180 -1.53 9.70 12.41
C ILE A 180 -0.62 10.80 12.95
N ASN A 181 -1.16 11.99 13.24
CA ASN A 181 -0.40 13.07 13.86
C ASN A 181 0.23 12.64 15.19
N ASP A 182 -0.57 12.07 16.08
CA ASP A 182 -0.12 11.65 17.41
C ASP A 182 0.96 10.56 17.30
N TYR A 183 0.81 9.64 16.34
CA TYR A 183 1.81 8.63 16.02
C TYR A 183 3.13 9.23 15.52
N LEU A 184 3.07 10.19 14.57
CA LEU A 184 4.27 10.86 14.04
C LEU A 184 5.03 11.61 15.13
N MET A 185 4.31 12.28 16.04
CA MET A 185 4.90 13.00 17.18
C MET A 185 5.58 12.07 18.19
N GLY A 186 5.14 10.80 18.28
CA GLY A 186 5.72 9.78 19.15
C GLY A 186 6.85 8.95 18.56
N LEU A 187 7.26 9.22 17.29
CA LEU A 187 8.36 8.48 16.66
C LEU A 187 9.71 8.96 17.20
N ASP A 188 10.53 8.00 17.67
CA ASP A 188 11.90 8.27 18.08
C ASP A 188 12.73 8.83 16.91
N GLY A 189 13.56 9.83 17.19
CA GLY A 189 14.41 10.48 16.18
C GLY A 189 13.76 11.66 15.46
N PHE A 190 12.51 11.98 15.75
CA PHE A 190 11.80 13.15 15.21
C PHE A 190 11.49 14.22 16.28
N SER A 191 12.19 14.20 17.40
CA SER A 191 12.04 15.14 18.52
C SER A 191 12.33 16.63 18.20
N GLY A 192 12.62 16.97 16.96
CA GLY A 192 12.83 18.35 16.47
C GLY A 192 11.79 18.82 15.45
N PHE A 193 10.78 18.00 15.14
CA PHE A 193 9.73 18.40 14.21
C PHE A 193 8.69 19.31 14.89
N ASP A 194 8.40 20.43 14.22
CA ASP A 194 7.29 21.29 14.59
C ASP A 194 5.97 20.50 14.46
N GLY A 195 5.12 20.55 15.50
CA GLY A 195 3.81 19.90 15.49
C GLY A 195 2.91 20.31 14.32
N SER A 196 3.20 21.47 13.70
CA SER A 196 2.54 21.92 12.48
C SER A 196 2.85 21.03 11.27
N GLU A 197 4.09 20.55 11.13
CA GLU A 197 4.49 19.66 10.05
C GLU A 197 3.89 18.27 10.21
N ALA A 198 3.91 17.69 11.41
CA ALA A 198 3.25 16.40 11.68
C ALA A 198 1.75 16.45 11.33
N LYS A 199 1.07 17.54 11.71
CA LYS A 199 -0.34 17.78 11.38
C LYS A 199 -0.57 17.91 9.88
N LEU A 200 0.33 18.59 9.16
CA LEU A 200 0.29 18.70 7.70
C LEU A 200 0.45 17.32 7.04
N LEU A 201 1.49 16.56 7.42
CA LEU A 201 1.75 15.23 6.85
C LEU A 201 0.61 14.25 7.13
N ALA A 202 0.04 14.29 8.33
CA ALA A 202 -1.11 13.49 8.69
C ALA A 202 -2.32 13.76 7.78
N ARG A 203 -2.58 15.03 7.43
CA ARG A 203 -3.64 15.39 6.49
C ARG A 203 -3.32 14.96 5.05
N LEU A 204 -2.13 15.31 4.54
CA LEU A 204 -1.68 14.94 3.19
C LEU A 204 -1.66 13.42 2.96
N SER A 205 -1.50 12.64 4.02
CA SER A 205 -1.52 11.18 3.94
C SER A 205 -2.90 10.59 3.63
N GLN A 206 -3.98 11.32 3.84
CA GLN A 206 -5.37 10.86 3.60
C GLN A 206 -5.71 9.56 4.31
N GLY A 207 -5.32 9.44 5.57
CA GLY A 207 -5.58 8.26 6.37
C GLY A 207 -4.66 7.07 6.09
N LYS A 208 -3.55 7.28 5.37
CA LYS A 208 -2.55 6.27 5.04
C LYS A 208 -1.27 6.48 5.86
N PRO A 209 -1.09 5.87 7.04
CA PRO A 209 0.06 6.11 7.92
C PRO A 209 1.42 5.91 7.22
N GLY A 210 1.55 4.85 6.39
CA GLY A 210 2.77 4.59 5.63
C GLY A 210 3.12 5.70 4.65
N ARG A 211 2.12 6.41 4.10
CA ARG A 211 2.36 7.59 3.26
C ARG A 211 2.88 8.78 4.07
N ALA A 212 2.33 9.01 5.27
CA ALA A 212 2.81 10.06 6.16
C ALA A 212 4.27 9.84 6.55
N ILE A 213 4.61 8.59 6.92
CA ILE A 213 5.99 8.18 7.24
C ILE A 213 6.92 8.37 6.02
N SER A 214 6.47 7.98 4.82
CA SER A 214 7.27 8.15 3.59
C SER A 214 7.54 9.62 3.29
N PHE A 215 6.58 10.51 3.50
CA PHE A 215 6.77 11.96 3.32
C PHE A 215 7.70 12.55 4.39
N LEU A 216 7.65 12.03 5.61
CA LEU A 216 8.53 12.42 6.69
C LEU A 216 10.00 12.02 6.40
N GLN A 217 10.21 10.78 5.95
CA GLN A 217 11.54 10.22 5.67
C GLN A 217 12.14 10.68 4.36
N ASN A 218 11.32 11.06 3.38
CA ASN A 218 11.79 11.47 2.06
C ASN A 218 11.09 12.76 1.59
N ARG A 219 11.82 13.86 1.75
CA ARG A 219 11.36 15.20 1.37
C ARG A 219 11.04 15.31 -0.13
N GLN A 220 11.79 14.62 -0.99
CA GLN A 220 11.56 14.65 -2.44
C GLN A 220 10.20 14.05 -2.82
N LEU A 221 9.74 13.00 -2.11
CA LEU A 221 8.40 12.44 -2.33
C LEU A 221 7.30 13.43 -1.97
N LYS A 222 7.48 14.18 -0.87
CA LYS A 222 6.55 15.26 -0.48
C LYS A 222 6.53 16.37 -1.53
N GLU A 223 7.70 16.85 -1.95
CA GLU A 223 7.83 17.90 -2.96
C GLU A 223 7.23 17.48 -4.31
N LYS A 224 7.47 16.23 -4.74
CA LYS A 224 6.85 15.69 -5.94
C LYS A 224 5.33 15.69 -5.85
N TYR A 225 4.77 15.23 -4.71
CA TYR A 225 3.33 15.26 -4.48
C TYR A 225 2.75 16.67 -4.60
N LEU A 226 3.38 17.65 -3.96
CA LEU A 226 2.95 19.06 -4.03
C LEU A 226 3.08 19.62 -5.46
N GLY A 227 4.13 19.22 -6.17
CA GLY A 227 4.34 19.55 -7.58
C GLY A 227 3.23 18.99 -8.49
N ASP A 228 2.83 17.75 -8.29
CA ASP A 228 1.76 17.10 -9.05
C ASP A 228 0.41 17.84 -8.87
N ILE A 229 0.11 18.33 -7.66
CA ILE A 229 -1.09 19.14 -7.39
C ILE A 229 -1.00 20.51 -8.08
N ASN A 230 0.16 21.18 -8.01
CA ASN A 230 0.38 22.44 -8.73
C ASN A 230 0.18 22.27 -10.24
N ASN A 231 0.74 21.20 -10.80
CA ASN A 231 0.63 20.90 -12.22
C ASN A 231 -0.83 20.61 -12.62
N PHE A 232 -1.62 19.97 -11.74
CA PHE A 232 -3.06 19.79 -11.99
C PHE A 232 -3.76 21.14 -12.22
N PHE A 233 -3.56 22.13 -11.35
CA PHE A 233 -4.16 23.46 -11.53
C PHE A 233 -3.62 24.21 -12.76
N LYS A 234 -2.35 24.00 -13.13
CA LYS A 234 -1.80 24.55 -14.39
C LYS A 234 -2.48 23.93 -15.61
N LEU A 235 -2.58 22.61 -15.65
CA LEU A 235 -3.18 21.86 -16.76
C LEU A 235 -4.64 22.25 -17.01
N THR A 236 -5.42 22.49 -15.96
CA THR A 236 -6.84 22.85 -16.10
C THR A 236 -7.07 24.24 -16.70
N LYS A 237 -6.06 25.10 -16.73
CA LYS A 237 -6.11 26.47 -17.30
C LYS A 237 -5.34 26.61 -18.60
N ALA A 238 -4.49 25.66 -18.91
CA ALA A 238 -3.61 25.69 -20.07
C ALA A 238 -4.35 25.37 -21.37
N ASP A 239 -3.88 25.91 -22.47
CA ASP A 239 -4.24 25.44 -23.81
C ASP A 239 -3.67 24.04 -24.10
N PHE A 240 -4.08 23.42 -25.19
CA PHE A 240 -3.65 22.07 -25.53
C PHE A 240 -2.13 21.94 -25.67
N SER A 241 -1.46 22.91 -26.29
CA SER A 241 -0.01 22.87 -26.49
C SER A 241 0.74 22.89 -25.16
N ALA A 242 0.34 23.76 -24.25
CA ALA A 242 0.93 23.88 -22.92
C ALA A 242 0.62 22.64 -22.05
N ARG A 243 -0.57 22.00 -22.20
CA ARG A 243 -0.89 20.74 -21.51
C ARG A 243 0.07 19.62 -21.90
N PHE A 244 0.31 19.42 -23.19
CA PHE A 244 1.25 18.39 -23.68
C PHE A 244 2.66 18.64 -23.16
N LYS A 245 3.15 19.89 -23.24
CA LYS A 245 4.47 20.25 -22.73
C LYS A 245 4.61 19.98 -21.24
N THR A 246 3.61 20.34 -20.44
CA THR A 246 3.60 20.10 -19.00
C THR A 246 3.70 18.59 -18.69
N ILE A 247 3.01 17.74 -19.44
CA ILE A 247 3.07 16.28 -19.23
C ILE A 247 4.44 15.71 -19.61
N GLU A 248 5.07 16.24 -20.66
CA GLU A 248 6.44 15.84 -21.03
C GLU A 248 7.46 16.20 -19.93
N GLU A 249 7.24 17.26 -19.20
CA GLU A 249 8.08 17.65 -18.05
C GLU A 249 7.83 16.78 -16.79
N ILE A 250 6.60 16.29 -16.59
CA ILE A 250 6.23 15.50 -15.39
C ILE A 250 6.69 14.05 -15.48
N ILE A 251 6.60 13.46 -16.67
CA ILE A 251 6.90 12.03 -16.90
C ILE A 251 8.19 11.91 -17.70
N ASP A 252 9.14 11.17 -17.11
CA ASP A 252 10.38 10.82 -17.79
C ASP A 252 10.15 9.64 -18.75
N TRP A 253 9.83 9.94 -19.99
CA TRP A 253 9.51 8.95 -21.03
C TRP A 253 10.70 8.07 -21.45
N HIS A 254 11.91 8.37 -21.01
CA HIS A 254 13.09 7.53 -21.24
C HIS A 254 13.17 6.35 -20.27
N LYS A 255 12.36 6.36 -19.21
CA LYS A 255 12.27 5.25 -18.27
C LYS A 255 11.43 4.10 -18.81
N ASP A 256 11.62 2.94 -18.21
CA ASP A 256 10.84 1.74 -18.48
C ASP A 256 9.32 1.98 -18.29
N ASP A 257 8.50 1.36 -19.15
CA ASP A 257 7.04 1.46 -19.09
C ASP A 257 6.47 1.10 -17.72
N THR A 258 7.07 0.14 -17.01
CA THR A 258 6.60 -0.24 -15.66
C THR A 258 6.81 0.87 -14.64
N VAL A 259 7.91 1.61 -14.76
CA VAL A 259 8.20 2.81 -13.96
C VAL A 259 7.23 3.93 -14.30
N ASN A 260 6.99 4.14 -15.60
CA ASN A 260 6.07 5.16 -16.10
C ASN A 260 4.63 4.87 -15.65
N ILE A 261 4.16 3.62 -15.75
CA ILE A 261 2.83 3.20 -15.27
C ILE A 261 2.69 3.49 -13.75
N LYS A 262 3.72 3.21 -12.96
CA LYS A 262 3.70 3.51 -11.53
C LYS A 262 3.65 5.03 -11.27
N GLN A 263 4.42 5.82 -12.01
CA GLN A 263 4.40 7.28 -11.89
C GLN A 263 3.03 7.86 -12.27
N ILE A 264 2.46 7.41 -13.38
CA ILE A 264 1.13 7.86 -13.87
C ILE A 264 0.04 7.48 -12.86
N ASN A 265 0.06 6.27 -12.30
CA ASN A 265 -0.90 5.88 -11.29
C ASN A 265 -0.80 6.73 -10.01
N ASN A 266 0.42 7.09 -9.58
CA ASN A 266 0.62 8.01 -8.45
C ASN A 266 0.09 9.41 -8.78
N LEU A 267 0.33 9.91 -10.00
CA LEU A 267 -0.21 11.18 -10.48
C LEU A 267 -1.75 11.17 -10.45
N PHE A 268 -2.37 10.10 -10.90
CA PHE A 268 -3.83 9.93 -10.84
C PHE A 268 -4.36 9.90 -9.40
N ASP A 269 -3.66 9.24 -8.48
CA ASP A 269 -4.03 9.27 -7.05
C ASP A 269 -3.95 10.68 -6.49
N ASN A 270 -2.95 11.46 -6.89
CA ASN A 270 -2.77 12.84 -6.46
C ASN A 270 -3.87 13.75 -7.05
N TRP A 271 -4.25 13.56 -8.32
CA TRP A 271 -5.36 14.30 -8.95
C TRP A 271 -6.72 13.92 -8.35
N GLN A 272 -6.96 12.66 -8.05
CA GLN A 272 -8.16 12.23 -7.32
C GLN A 272 -8.25 12.88 -5.94
N SER A 273 -7.11 13.02 -5.26
CA SER A 273 -7.02 13.70 -3.97
C SER A 273 -7.49 15.16 -4.05
N ILE A 274 -6.98 15.91 -5.03
CA ILE A 274 -7.35 17.32 -5.15
C ILE A 274 -8.79 17.51 -5.64
N LEU A 275 -9.28 16.63 -6.53
CA LEU A 275 -10.68 16.64 -6.96
C LEU A 275 -11.63 16.37 -5.79
N ARG A 276 -11.29 15.43 -4.89
CA ARG A 276 -12.02 15.20 -3.65
C ARG A 276 -12.06 16.46 -2.79
N ASP A 277 -10.94 17.15 -2.62
CA ASP A 277 -10.88 18.34 -1.80
C ASP A 277 -11.67 19.51 -2.41
N ILE A 278 -11.68 19.63 -3.74
CA ILE A 278 -12.57 20.60 -4.45
C ILE A 278 -14.05 20.27 -4.16
N LEU A 279 -14.44 18.99 -4.19
CA LEU A 279 -15.81 18.57 -3.83
C LEU A 279 -16.14 18.92 -2.39
N LEU A 280 -15.23 18.69 -1.44
CA LEU A 280 -15.43 19.00 -0.03
C LEU A 280 -15.66 20.50 0.19
N VAL A 281 -14.86 21.35 -0.47
CA VAL A 281 -15.03 22.82 -0.38
C VAL A 281 -16.35 23.26 -1.01
N LYS A 282 -16.75 22.68 -2.15
CA LYS A 282 -18.05 22.98 -2.78
C LYS A 282 -19.26 22.52 -1.93
N SER A 283 -19.05 21.52 -1.07
CA SER A 283 -20.07 20.97 -0.16
C SER A 283 -19.94 21.51 1.26
N GLU A 284 -19.23 22.62 1.47
CA GLU A 284 -19.01 23.28 2.78
C GLU A 284 -18.40 22.38 3.86
N ASN A 285 -17.65 21.36 3.46
CA ASN A 285 -16.94 20.43 4.32
C ASN A 285 -15.43 20.71 4.41
N GLU A 286 -15.06 21.99 4.51
CA GLU A 286 -13.67 22.47 4.54
C GLU A 286 -12.78 21.80 5.61
N PRO A 287 -13.26 21.48 6.83
CA PRO A 287 -12.43 20.83 7.84
C PRO A 287 -11.85 19.48 7.41
N LEU A 288 -12.47 18.80 6.42
CA LEU A 288 -12.05 17.51 5.89
C LEU A 288 -11.04 17.61 4.74
N VAL A 289 -10.70 18.83 4.29
CA VAL A 289 -9.71 19.06 3.22
C VAL A 289 -8.34 18.54 3.65
N ALA A 290 -7.75 17.68 2.83
CA ALA A 290 -6.44 17.11 3.07
C ALA A 290 -5.32 18.04 2.60
N ASN A 291 -5.47 18.65 1.43
CA ASN A 291 -4.47 19.50 0.78
C ASN A 291 -4.59 20.97 1.25
N ILE A 292 -4.40 21.20 2.56
CA ILE A 292 -4.57 22.55 3.14
C ILE A 292 -3.64 23.60 2.54
N ASN A 293 -2.44 23.23 2.09
CA ASN A 293 -1.52 24.14 1.42
C ASN A 293 -2.07 24.68 0.09
N PHE A 294 -3.09 24.04 -0.45
CA PHE A 294 -3.76 24.43 -1.70
C PHE A 294 -5.17 25.00 -1.48
N PHE A 295 -5.54 25.26 -0.23
CA PHE A 295 -6.90 25.70 0.10
C PHE A 295 -7.31 26.98 -0.66
N GLU A 296 -6.43 27.97 -0.72
CA GLU A 296 -6.67 29.19 -1.51
C GLU A 296 -6.80 28.91 -3.01
N ALA A 297 -5.92 28.02 -3.54
CA ALA A 297 -5.99 27.61 -4.94
C ALA A 297 -7.29 26.85 -5.25
N ILE A 298 -7.75 25.99 -4.34
CA ILE A 298 -9.05 25.30 -4.44
C ILE A 298 -10.19 26.31 -4.47
N ASN A 299 -10.25 27.24 -3.51
CA ASN A 299 -11.31 28.23 -3.43
C ASN A 299 -11.37 29.12 -4.69
N LYS A 300 -10.22 29.59 -5.18
CA LYS A 300 -10.13 30.41 -6.39
C LYS A 300 -10.59 29.68 -7.65
N ASN A 301 -10.44 28.36 -7.68
CA ASN A 301 -10.70 27.57 -8.89
C ASN A 301 -11.95 26.68 -8.79
N LYS A 302 -12.63 26.60 -7.62
CA LYS A 302 -13.75 25.68 -7.41
C LYS A 302 -14.87 25.83 -8.43
N GLU A 303 -15.11 27.05 -8.93
CA GLU A 303 -16.17 27.32 -9.91
C GLU A 303 -15.85 26.79 -11.32
N LEU A 304 -14.56 26.54 -11.63
CA LEU A 304 -14.15 25.89 -12.88
C LEU A 304 -14.51 24.40 -12.91
N PHE A 305 -14.84 23.83 -11.76
CA PHE A 305 -15.14 22.40 -11.59
C PHE A 305 -16.61 22.21 -11.19
N SER A 306 -17.49 22.10 -12.18
CA SER A 306 -18.85 21.61 -11.92
C SER A 306 -18.81 20.15 -11.45
N PHE A 307 -19.85 19.68 -10.75
CA PHE A 307 -19.95 18.26 -10.34
C PHE A 307 -19.82 17.31 -11.55
N ASN A 308 -20.47 17.65 -12.68
CA ASN A 308 -20.37 16.85 -13.91
C ASN A 308 -18.94 16.81 -14.45
N LYS A 309 -18.21 17.94 -14.41
CA LYS A 309 -16.80 17.98 -14.85
C LYS A 309 -15.91 17.11 -13.95
N ILE A 310 -16.07 17.18 -12.63
CA ILE A 310 -15.33 16.33 -11.69
C ILE A 310 -15.61 14.87 -11.97
N GLN A 311 -16.88 14.50 -12.15
CA GLN A 311 -17.28 13.14 -12.47
C GLN A 311 -16.66 12.66 -13.79
N ALA A 312 -16.64 13.49 -14.82
CA ALA A 312 -16.03 13.18 -16.11
C ALA A 312 -14.51 12.93 -15.97
N ILE A 313 -13.80 13.78 -15.22
CA ILE A 313 -12.36 13.61 -14.98
C ILE A 313 -12.10 12.31 -14.21
N LEU A 314 -12.88 12.02 -13.16
CA LEU A 314 -12.73 10.77 -12.39
C LEU A 314 -13.01 9.53 -13.25
N ALA A 315 -14.01 9.58 -14.12
CA ALA A 315 -14.30 8.50 -15.08
C ALA A 315 -13.13 8.33 -16.08
N GLY A 316 -12.60 9.43 -16.60
CA GLY A 316 -11.44 9.44 -17.49
C GLY A 316 -10.20 8.81 -16.83
N ILE A 317 -9.92 9.15 -15.57
CA ILE A 317 -8.82 8.55 -14.79
C ILE A 317 -9.02 7.02 -14.64
N ASN A 318 -10.23 6.57 -14.34
CA ASN A 318 -10.52 5.14 -14.19
C ASN A 318 -10.37 4.39 -15.54
N GLN A 319 -10.79 5.01 -16.64
CA GLN A 319 -10.61 4.46 -17.97
C GLN A 319 -9.12 4.40 -18.36
N ALA A 320 -8.36 5.46 -18.08
CA ALA A 320 -6.93 5.52 -18.30
C ALA A 320 -6.20 4.39 -17.54
N ARG A 321 -6.56 4.13 -16.27
CA ARG A 321 -6.03 2.99 -15.50
C ARG A 321 -6.34 1.64 -16.14
N THR A 322 -7.52 1.50 -16.76
CA THR A 322 -7.89 0.28 -17.48
C THR A 322 -7.02 0.09 -18.71
N TYR A 323 -6.79 1.14 -19.48
CA TYR A 323 -5.92 1.11 -20.66
C TYR A 323 -4.46 0.79 -20.29
N LEU A 324 -3.93 1.36 -19.20
CA LEU A 324 -2.59 1.02 -18.70
C LEU A 324 -2.45 -0.47 -18.34
N LYS A 325 -3.50 -1.09 -17.79
CA LYS A 325 -3.52 -2.55 -17.50
C LYS A 325 -3.54 -3.39 -18.78
N GLN A 326 -4.11 -2.88 -19.88
CA GLN A 326 -4.17 -3.53 -21.18
C GLN A 326 -2.89 -3.32 -22.02
N ASN A 327 -1.83 -2.71 -21.44
CA ASN A 327 -0.57 -2.37 -22.10
C ASN A 327 -0.75 -1.43 -23.31
N ILE A 328 -1.75 -0.56 -23.29
CA ILE A 328 -1.85 0.52 -24.27
C ILE A 328 -0.73 1.52 -23.99
N ASN A 329 -0.19 2.14 -25.04
CA ASN A 329 0.92 3.09 -24.94
C ASN A 329 0.66 4.13 -23.85
N THR A 330 1.56 4.21 -22.86
CA THR A 330 1.41 5.02 -21.65
C THR A 330 1.29 6.51 -21.94
N LYS A 331 2.05 7.01 -22.95
CA LYS A 331 2.01 8.41 -23.38
C LYS A 331 0.65 8.76 -23.97
N SER A 332 0.15 7.95 -24.90
CA SER A 332 -1.15 8.18 -25.55
C SER A 332 -2.33 8.12 -24.56
N VAL A 333 -2.26 7.23 -23.55
CA VAL A 333 -3.29 7.16 -22.49
C VAL A 333 -3.35 8.45 -21.71
N LEU A 334 -2.20 9.01 -21.33
CA LEU A 334 -2.14 10.24 -20.55
C LEU A 334 -2.53 11.46 -21.38
N GLU A 335 -2.04 11.53 -22.65
CA GLU A 335 -2.42 12.58 -23.59
C GLU A 335 -3.93 12.64 -23.82
N ASN A 336 -4.58 11.49 -24.01
CA ASN A 336 -6.04 11.42 -24.16
C ASN A 336 -6.77 11.95 -22.91
N LEU A 337 -6.28 11.63 -21.72
CA LEU A 337 -6.89 12.10 -20.47
C LEU A 337 -6.78 13.63 -20.34
N ILE A 338 -5.62 14.23 -20.66
CA ILE A 338 -5.38 15.66 -20.46
C ILE A 338 -6.13 16.54 -21.47
N ILE A 339 -6.49 16.00 -22.63
CA ILE A 339 -7.35 16.71 -23.59
C ILE A 339 -8.72 17.04 -22.95
N ASN A 340 -9.20 16.14 -22.07
CA ASN A 340 -10.51 16.22 -21.46
C ASN A 340 -10.50 16.87 -20.05
N LEU A 341 -9.37 17.42 -19.60
CA LEU A 341 -9.25 18.22 -18.36
C LEU A 341 -9.74 19.65 -18.57
#